data_256434264fbecfd792cb5d7a5e2cd12a
#
_entry.id   256434264fbecfd792cb5d7a5e2cd12a
#
_cell.length_a   1.000
_cell.length_b   1.000
_cell.length_c   1.000
_cell.angle_alpha   90.00
_cell.angle_beta   90.00
_cell.angle_gamma   90.00
#
_symmetry.space_group_name_H-M   'P 1'
#
loop_
_entity.id
_entity.type
_entity.pdbx_description
1 polymer ?
#
loop_
_entity_poly.entity_id
_entity_poly.type
_entity_poly.pdbx_seq_one_letter_code
_entity_poly.pdbx_strand_id
1 'polypeptide(L)'
;MRQIQMVDTQTQYQRIKTEIDLAIKEVIDSSAFINGKIVQEFALNLAKYLDAKYVVPCANGTDALQIAMMGLELKPGDEVITPSFTYIATTEVIALLKLTPVFVEVDPQTFCIDPVAIRNAVTSKTKAIVPVHLYGQSAAMEQIMDIAREFNLYVIEDNAQAIGCDYIFSNGVRKKTGTIGTIGTTSFYPSKNLGAYGDGGALYTNDDQLAVKLKMIANHGQSKRYYHDLVGCNSRLDSIQAAILNEKLKHLDEYAEARRRVAGFYDNAFADCAKIKTPFRASYSDHVFHQYTVILEGVNRDELHKFLAEQKVPSMIYYPVPAHQQKMFAQYNSSRLHMPVTDWLTQRVISLPMHTELDEEQLNYISSKVLEFVNR
;
A
#
# COMPACT_ATOMS: atom_id res chain seq x y z
N MET A 1 -10.46 -29.08 7.99
CA MET A 1 -10.11 -27.66 7.68
C MET A 1 -8.61 -27.46 7.81
N ARG A 2 -7.96 -26.84 6.83
CA ARG A 2 -6.56 -26.40 6.92
C ARG A 2 -6.42 -25.29 7.98
N GLN A 3 -5.19 -25.10 8.49
CA GLN A 3 -4.92 -23.98 9.39
C GLN A 3 -5.25 -22.65 8.71
N ILE A 4 -5.98 -21.78 9.41
CA ILE A 4 -6.31 -20.44 8.91
C ILE A 4 -5.10 -19.54 9.15
N GLN A 5 -4.69 -18.79 8.14
CA GLN A 5 -3.61 -17.80 8.18
C GLN A 5 -4.15 -16.43 7.76
N MET A 6 -3.51 -15.33 8.22
CA MET A 6 -3.85 -13.99 7.71
C MET A 6 -3.53 -13.88 6.21
N VAL A 7 -2.40 -14.46 5.78
CA VAL A 7 -1.94 -14.56 4.40
C VAL A 7 -1.24 -15.91 4.21
N ASP A 8 -1.68 -16.72 3.26
CA ASP A 8 -1.11 -18.05 2.97
C ASP A 8 -0.19 -18.00 1.74
N THR A 9 1.05 -17.55 1.97
CA THR A 9 2.08 -17.51 0.93
C THR A 9 2.62 -18.88 0.57
N GLN A 10 2.53 -19.86 1.48
CA GLN A 10 3.02 -21.22 1.25
C GLN A 10 2.15 -21.96 0.23
N THR A 11 0.84 -21.93 0.38
CA THR A 11 -0.07 -22.57 -0.59
C THR A 11 0.00 -21.86 -1.94
N GLN A 12 0.10 -20.52 -1.96
CA GLN A 12 0.30 -19.75 -3.18
C GLN A 12 1.59 -20.17 -3.91
N TYR A 13 2.71 -20.34 -3.19
CA TYR A 13 3.96 -20.82 -3.77
C TYR A 13 3.80 -22.22 -4.38
N GLN A 14 3.12 -23.15 -3.70
CA GLN A 14 2.94 -24.53 -4.21
C GLN A 14 2.22 -24.57 -5.57
N ARG A 15 1.33 -23.60 -5.84
CA ARG A 15 0.60 -23.52 -7.13
C ARG A 15 1.50 -23.15 -8.31
N ILE A 16 2.52 -22.35 -8.08
CA ILE A 16 3.46 -21.84 -9.10
C ILE A 16 4.91 -22.24 -8.79
N LYS A 17 5.08 -23.35 -8.06
CA LYS A 17 6.37 -23.81 -7.55
C LYS A 17 7.40 -24.03 -8.65
N THR A 18 6.99 -24.68 -9.73
CA THR A 18 7.90 -25.03 -10.84
C THR A 18 8.48 -23.79 -11.48
N GLU A 19 7.65 -22.80 -11.78
CA GLU A 19 8.04 -21.54 -12.40
C GLU A 19 8.97 -20.74 -11.47
N ILE A 20 8.63 -20.64 -10.20
CA ILE A 20 9.42 -19.92 -9.20
C ILE A 20 10.79 -20.59 -9.00
N ASP A 21 10.84 -21.91 -8.83
CA ASP A 21 12.09 -22.63 -8.59
C ASP A 21 13.03 -22.50 -9.79
N LEU A 22 12.49 -22.59 -11.03
CA LEU A 22 13.27 -22.37 -12.25
C LEU A 22 13.81 -20.95 -12.33
N ALA A 23 12.99 -19.94 -12.10
CA ALA A 23 13.40 -18.54 -12.16
C ALA A 23 14.49 -18.21 -11.13
N ILE A 24 14.37 -18.73 -9.90
CA ILE A 24 15.42 -18.58 -8.87
C ILE A 24 16.70 -19.28 -9.31
N LYS A 25 16.59 -20.50 -9.83
CA LYS A 25 17.75 -21.29 -10.28
C LYS A 25 18.53 -20.57 -11.38
N GLU A 26 17.85 -19.96 -12.36
CA GLU A 26 18.48 -19.20 -13.41
C GLU A 26 19.31 -18.01 -12.90
N VAL A 27 18.82 -17.30 -11.88
CA VAL A 27 19.58 -16.23 -11.21
C VAL A 27 20.83 -16.78 -10.53
N ILE A 28 20.72 -17.91 -9.82
CA ILE A 28 21.83 -18.54 -9.13
C ILE A 28 22.89 -19.02 -10.13
N ASP A 29 22.47 -19.71 -11.19
CA ASP A 29 23.37 -20.23 -12.22
C ASP A 29 24.14 -19.11 -12.96
N SER A 30 23.49 -17.95 -13.18
CA SER A 30 24.10 -16.79 -13.81
C SER A 30 24.98 -15.96 -12.87
N SER A 31 24.85 -16.14 -11.55
CA SER A 31 25.47 -15.32 -10.50
C SER A 31 25.22 -13.80 -10.63
N ALA A 32 24.19 -13.39 -11.36
CA ALA A 32 23.83 -11.98 -11.58
C ALA A 32 22.88 -11.48 -10.48
N PHE A 33 23.32 -11.49 -9.22
CA PHE A 33 22.48 -11.25 -8.04
C PHE A 33 22.01 -9.80 -7.89
N ILE A 34 22.78 -8.81 -8.37
CA ILE A 34 22.48 -7.37 -8.24
C ILE A 34 22.42 -6.73 -9.61
N ASN A 35 21.35 -5.99 -9.87
CA ASN A 35 21.09 -5.31 -11.16
C ASN A 35 21.20 -6.25 -12.38
N GLY A 36 20.87 -7.53 -12.21
CA GLY A 36 20.81 -8.51 -13.29
C GLY A 36 19.75 -8.14 -14.34
N LYS A 37 19.83 -8.80 -15.51
CA LYS A 37 18.87 -8.58 -16.62
C LYS A 37 17.42 -8.77 -16.18
N ILE A 38 17.15 -9.72 -15.28
CA ILE A 38 15.82 -10.02 -14.75
C ILE A 38 15.18 -8.82 -14.01
N VAL A 39 15.98 -7.98 -13.35
CA VAL A 39 15.49 -6.75 -12.69
C VAL A 39 14.96 -5.76 -13.72
N GLN A 40 15.64 -5.64 -14.87
CA GLN A 40 15.21 -4.78 -15.96
C GLN A 40 13.95 -5.34 -16.65
N GLU A 41 13.92 -6.66 -16.87
CA GLU A 41 12.75 -7.37 -17.44
C GLU A 41 11.52 -7.19 -16.54
N PHE A 42 11.67 -7.38 -15.23
CA PHE A 42 10.59 -7.13 -14.28
C PHE A 42 10.11 -5.67 -14.31
N ALA A 43 11.05 -4.70 -14.35
CA ALA A 43 10.69 -3.29 -14.44
C ALA A 43 9.88 -2.98 -15.71
N LEU A 44 10.26 -3.54 -16.86
CA LEU A 44 9.54 -3.37 -18.13
C LEU A 44 8.16 -4.05 -18.11
N ASN A 45 8.07 -5.27 -17.56
CA ASN A 45 6.82 -5.99 -17.46
C ASN A 45 5.84 -5.30 -16.51
N LEU A 46 6.33 -4.79 -15.38
CA LEU A 46 5.52 -4.02 -14.43
C LEU A 46 5.10 -2.68 -15.04
N ALA A 47 5.98 -1.98 -15.77
CA ALA A 47 5.64 -0.75 -16.48
C ALA A 47 4.50 -0.99 -17.48
N LYS A 48 4.59 -2.07 -18.27
CA LYS A 48 3.54 -2.48 -19.21
C LYS A 48 2.22 -2.80 -18.51
N TYR A 49 2.27 -3.52 -17.37
CA TYR A 49 1.08 -3.86 -16.60
C TYR A 49 0.37 -2.62 -16.02
N LEU A 50 1.14 -1.66 -15.54
CA LEU A 50 0.64 -0.42 -14.94
C LEU A 50 0.26 0.66 -15.95
N ASP A 51 0.60 0.49 -17.24
CA ASP A 51 0.57 1.56 -18.25
C ASP A 51 1.35 2.80 -17.82
N ALA A 52 2.52 2.56 -17.20
CA ALA A 52 3.47 3.58 -16.76
C ALA A 52 4.67 3.63 -17.70
N LYS A 53 5.21 4.81 -17.95
CA LYS A 53 6.39 4.96 -18.85
C LYS A 53 7.65 4.38 -18.22
N TYR A 54 7.84 4.59 -16.91
CA TYR A 54 9.02 4.16 -16.18
C TYR A 54 8.68 3.50 -14.86
N VAL A 55 9.37 2.39 -14.56
CA VAL A 55 9.41 1.74 -13.27
C VAL A 55 10.86 1.69 -12.80
N VAL A 56 11.11 2.13 -11.58
CA VAL A 56 12.42 2.08 -10.91
C VAL A 56 12.31 1.14 -9.72
N PRO A 57 12.77 -0.13 -9.83
CA PRO A 57 12.80 -1.05 -8.71
C PRO A 57 13.75 -0.59 -7.60
N CYS A 58 13.38 -0.82 -6.34
CA CYS A 58 14.15 -0.47 -5.16
C CYS A 58 14.02 -1.54 -4.06
N ALA A 59 14.71 -1.33 -2.94
CA ALA A 59 14.84 -2.36 -1.90
C ALA A 59 13.53 -2.63 -1.13
N ASN A 60 12.66 -1.63 -0.96
CA ASN A 60 11.39 -1.76 -0.24
C ASN A 60 10.48 -0.55 -0.49
N GLY A 61 9.22 -0.61 0.01
CA GLY A 61 8.25 0.47 -0.16
C GLY A 61 8.58 1.74 0.62
N THR A 62 9.23 1.64 1.78
CA THR A 62 9.66 2.79 2.58
C THR A 62 10.74 3.58 1.85
N ASP A 63 11.72 2.88 1.28
CA ASP A 63 12.75 3.50 0.42
C ASP A 63 12.12 4.14 -0.83
N ALA A 64 11.08 3.51 -1.41
CA ALA A 64 10.39 4.11 -2.55
C ALA A 64 9.83 5.49 -2.22
N LEU A 65 9.16 5.65 -1.06
CA LEU A 65 8.66 6.93 -0.58
C LEU A 65 9.78 7.93 -0.31
N GLN A 66 10.87 7.48 0.34
CA GLN A 66 12.05 8.32 0.60
C GLN A 66 12.68 8.82 -0.71
N ILE A 67 12.92 7.91 -1.65
CA ILE A 67 13.52 8.24 -2.96
C ILE A 67 12.61 9.19 -3.75
N ALA A 68 11.28 9.02 -3.68
CA ALA A 68 10.32 9.93 -4.31
C ALA A 68 10.48 11.37 -3.80
N MET A 69 10.53 11.56 -2.49
CA MET A 69 10.70 12.88 -1.87
C MET A 69 12.07 13.49 -2.18
N MET A 70 13.14 12.69 -2.17
CA MET A 70 14.49 13.12 -2.59
C MET A 70 14.51 13.51 -4.08
N GLY A 71 13.83 12.75 -4.94
CA GLY A 71 13.74 13.02 -6.38
C GLY A 71 13.03 14.34 -6.69
N LEU A 72 12.03 14.69 -5.92
CA LEU A 72 11.31 15.96 -5.99
C LEU A 72 12.07 17.13 -5.33
N GLU A 73 13.27 16.88 -4.78
CA GLU A 73 14.12 17.88 -4.13
C GLU A 73 13.43 18.63 -2.97
N LEU A 74 12.55 17.95 -2.26
CA LEU A 74 11.92 18.52 -1.08
C LEU A 74 12.99 18.83 -0.02
N LYS A 75 12.86 19.98 0.63
CA LYS A 75 13.87 20.53 1.55
C LYS A 75 13.39 20.51 2.99
N PRO A 76 14.30 20.41 3.96
CA PRO A 76 13.96 20.55 5.36
C PRO A 76 13.03 21.73 5.64
N GLY A 77 11.89 21.46 6.30
CA GLY A 77 10.87 22.46 6.60
C GLY A 77 9.73 22.58 5.56
N ASP A 78 9.88 21.98 4.37
CA ASP A 78 8.76 21.84 3.44
C ASP A 78 7.67 20.95 4.08
N GLU A 79 6.42 21.33 3.87
CA GLU A 79 5.28 20.61 4.41
C GLU A 79 4.78 19.56 3.40
N VAL A 80 4.51 18.35 3.92
CA VAL A 80 3.95 17.23 3.18
C VAL A 80 2.66 16.77 3.85
N ILE A 81 1.53 16.93 3.14
CA ILE A 81 0.21 16.51 3.62
C ILE A 81 0.06 14.99 3.45
N THR A 82 -0.38 14.31 4.52
CA THR A 82 -0.54 12.85 4.55
C THR A 82 -1.68 12.45 5.49
N PRO A 83 -2.39 11.31 5.25
CA PRO A 83 -3.40 10.85 6.18
C PRO A 83 -2.76 10.43 7.50
N SER A 84 -3.49 10.64 8.60
CA SER A 84 -3.05 10.13 9.90
C SER A 84 -3.39 8.65 10.12
N PHE A 85 -4.39 8.13 9.41
CA PHE A 85 -4.77 6.72 9.45
C PHE A 85 -4.07 5.96 8.32
N THR A 86 -2.82 5.55 8.56
CA THR A 86 -1.99 4.81 7.58
C THR A 86 -0.91 3.99 8.27
N TYR A 87 -0.19 3.17 7.50
CA TYR A 87 1.05 2.55 7.96
C TYR A 87 2.13 3.60 8.14
N ILE A 88 2.97 3.40 9.15
CA ILE A 88 3.95 4.41 9.59
C ILE A 88 4.94 4.83 8.50
N ALA A 89 5.28 3.95 7.55
CA ALA A 89 6.26 4.23 6.48
C ALA A 89 5.92 5.50 5.70
N THR A 90 4.62 5.73 5.41
CA THR A 90 4.15 6.92 4.68
C THR A 90 4.58 8.22 5.37
N THR A 91 4.62 8.21 6.70
CA THR A 91 4.82 9.40 7.52
C THR A 91 6.25 9.50 8.08
N GLU A 92 6.89 8.37 8.38
CA GLU A 92 8.24 8.37 8.97
C GLU A 92 9.31 8.93 8.03
N VAL A 93 9.19 8.67 6.72
CA VAL A 93 10.15 9.19 5.72
C VAL A 93 10.11 10.71 5.61
N ILE A 94 8.94 11.34 5.87
CA ILE A 94 8.80 12.80 5.95
C ILE A 94 9.68 13.33 7.08
N ALA A 95 9.56 12.73 8.27
CA ALA A 95 10.37 13.11 9.43
C ALA A 95 11.87 12.77 9.25
N LEU A 96 12.18 11.60 8.64
CA LEU A 96 13.55 11.17 8.34
C LEU A 96 14.28 12.20 7.46
N LEU A 97 13.61 12.75 6.46
CA LEU A 97 14.13 13.79 5.56
C LEU A 97 14.06 15.21 6.15
N LYS A 98 13.67 15.36 7.43
CA LYS A 98 13.48 16.64 8.11
C LYS A 98 12.44 17.54 7.46
N LEU A 99 11.51 16.96 6.72
CA LEU A 99 10.31 17.61 6.22
C LEU A 99 9.28 17.74 7.37
N THR A 100 8.25 18.50 7.15
CA THR A 100 7.18 18.70 8.14
C THR A 100 5.95 17.87 7.76
N PRO A 101 5.61 16.81 8.49
CA PRO A 101 4.37 16.07 8.23
C PRO A 101 3.16 16.92 8.64
N VAL A 102 2.23 17.09 7.73
CA VAL A 102 0.93 17.73 7.96
C VAL A 102 -0.12 16.62 7.92
N PHE A 103 -0.49 16.14 9.11
CA PHE A 103 -1.49 15.09 9.25
C PHE A 103 -2.89 15.66 9.02
N VAL A 104 -3.68 14.93 8.24
CA VAL A 104 -5.09 15.27 7.97
C VAL A 104 -5.98 14.05 8.18
N GLU A 105 -7.29 14.32 8.29
CA GLU A 105 -8.32 13.31 8.44
C GLU A 105 -8.46 12.43 7.20
N VAL A 106 -9.12 11.30 7.41
CA VAL A 106 -9.54 10.37 6.37
C VAL A 106 -11.06 10.35 6.25
N ASP A 107 -11.55 9.95 5.10
CA ASP A 107 -12.95 9.63 4.91
C ASP A 107 -13.30 8.34 5.70
N PRO A 108 -14.36 8.34 6.53
CA PRO A 108 -14.70 7.23 7.41
C PRO A 108 -15.17 5.98 6.67
N GLN A 109 -15.56 6.07 5.40
CA GLN A 109 -16.02 4.94 4.61
C GLN A 109 -14.87 4.28 3.83
N THR A 110 -14.05 5.10 3.18
CA THR A 110 -12.96 4.62 2.32
C THR A 110 -11.64 4.41 3.07
N PHE A 111 -11.49 4.99 4.26
CA PHE A 111 -10.26 5.08 5.05
C PHE A 111 -9.11 5.84 4.35
N CYS A 112 -9.36 6.36 3.16
CA CYS A 112 -8.40 7.15 2.41
C CYS A 112 -8.45 8.63 2.83
N ILE A 113 -7.39 9.36 2.53
CA ILE A 113 -7.27 10.79 2.83
C ILE A 113 -8.49 11.58 2.32
N ASP A 114 -9.03 12.48 3.17
CA ASP A 114 -10.17 13.35 2.81
C ASP A 114 -9.69 14.55 1.99
N PRO A 115 -10.18 14.74 0.74
CA PRO A 115 -9.84 15.89 -0.08
C PRO A 115 -10.20 17.24 0.54
N VAL A 116 -11.28 17.31 1.33
CA VAL A 116 -11.64 18.56 2.04
C VAL A 116 -10.61 18.87 3.13
N ALA A 117 -10.16 17.87 3.85
CA ALA A 117 -9.11 18.02 4.86
C ALA A 117 -7.77 18.42 4.22
N ILE A 118 -7.42 17.87 3.04
CA ILE A 118 -6.25 18.30 2.27
C ILE A 118 -6.33 19.80 1.98
N ARG A 119 -7.43 20.24 1.36
CA ARG A 119 -7.61 21.65 0.94
C ARG A 119 -7.44 22.63 2.11
N ASN A 120 -8.03 22.28 3.25
CA ASN A 120 -7.97 23.12 4.45
C ASN A 120 -6.58 23.16 5.12
N ALA A 121 -5.73 22.17 4.84
CA ALA A 121 -4.39 22.06 5.41
C ALA A 121 -3.29 22.69 4.55
N VAL A 122 -3.59 23.14 3.31
CA VAL A 122 -2.59 23.75 2.42
C VAL A 122 -2.11 25.08 2.98
N THR A 123 -0.80 25.27 3.03
CA THR A 123 -0.12 26.52 3.38
C THR A 123 0.87 26.92 2.29
N SER A 124 1.51 28.07 2.42
CA SER A 124 2.59 28.49 1.50
C SER A 124 3.84 27.60 1.55
N LYS A 125 3.98 26.77 2.59
CA LYS A 125 5.07 25.81 2.76
C LYS A 125 4.75 24.41 2.22
N THR A 126 3.50 24.14 1.92
CA THR A 126 3.08 22.84 1.39
C THR A 126 3.70 22.61 0.00
N LYS A 127 4.34 21.45 -0.20
CA LYS A 127 5.01 21.07 -1.45
C LYS A 127 4.45 19.80 -2.05
N ALA A 128 3.96 18.88 -1.22
CA ALA A 128 3.47 17.60 -1.70
C ALA A 128 2.28 17.10 -0.88
N ILE A 129 1.50 16.24 -1.53
CA ILE A 129 0.45 15.41 -0.92
C ILE A 129 0.85 13.96 -1.11
N VAL A 130 0.73 13.14 -0.05
CA VAL A 130 0.94 11.69 -0.12
C VAL A 130 -0.38 10.98 0.19
N PRO A 131 -1.27 10.79 -0.80
CA PRO A 131 -2.42 9.93 -0.62
C PRO A 131 -2.00 8.48 -0.50
N VAL A 132 -2.67 7.72 0.37
CA VAL A 132 -2.49 6.29 0.52
C VAL A 132 -3.72 5.58 -0.02
N HIS A 133 -3.50 4.61 -0.91
CA HIS A 133 -4.56 3.71 -1.42
C HIS A 133 -4.75 2.57 -0.41
N LEU A 134 -5.43 2.90 0.71
CA LEU A 134 -5.44 2.04 1.88
C LEU A 134 -6.27 0.77 1.65
N TYR A 135 -5.79 -0.35 2.17
CA TYR A 135 -6.38 -1.69 2.11
C TYR A 135 -6.65 -2.23 0.70
N GLY A 136 -6.22 -1.51 -0.34
CA GLY A 136 -6.44 -1.90 -1.73
C GLY A 136 -7.56 -1.13 -2.43
N GLN A 137 -8.05 -0.04 -1.83
CA GLN A 137 -8.98 0.92 -2.42
C GLN A 137 -8.27 2.21 -2.80
N SER A 138 -8.59 2.78 -3.95
CA SER A 138 -8.02 4.07 -4.36
C SER A 138 -8.52 5.21 -3.47
N ALA A 139 -7.65 6.16 -3.16
CA ALA A 139 -8.05 7.49 -2.73
C ALA A 139 -8.81 8.24 -3.86
N ALA A 140 -9.51 9.31 -3.53
CA ALA A 140 -10.31 10.11 -4.48
C ALA A 140 -9.40 10.96 -5.39
N MET A 141 -8.65 10.28 -6.29
CA MET A 141 -7.53 10.87 -7.03
C MET A 141 -7.94 12.05 -7.91
N GLU A 142 -9.12 12.05 -8.51
CA GLU A 142 -9.58 13.17 -9.34
C GLU A 142 -9.64 14.46 -8.54
N GLN A 143 -10.24 14.42 -7.34
CA GLN A 143 -10.33 15.57 -6.43
C GLN A 143 -8.95 15.97 -5.87
N ILE A 144 -8.10 15.01 -5.55
CA ILE A 144 -6.74 15.26 -5.06
C ILE A 144 -5.90 15.93 -6.13
N MET A 145 -5.99 15.48 -7.38
CA MET A 145 -5.27 16.08 -8.50
C MET A 145 -5.77 17.48 -8.85
N ASP A 146 -7.07 17.77 -8.64
CA ASP A 146 -7.61 19.12 -8.79
C ASP A 146 -6.99 20.07 -7.76
N ILE A 147 -6.92 19.66 -6.49
CA ILE A 147 -6.27 20.43 -5.43
C ILE A 147 -4.78 20.61 -5.74
N ALA A 148 -4.10 19.55 -6.14
CA ALA A 148 -2.67 19.62 -6.46
C ALA A 148 -2.37 20.60 -7.60
N ARG A 149 -3.22 20.64 -8.64
CA ARG A 149 -3.10 21.62 -9.74
C ARG A 149 -3.35 23.04 -9.28
N GLU A 150 -4.39 23.27 -8.48
CA GLU A 150 -4.75 24.59 -7.96
C GLU A 150 -3.62 25.21 -7.14
N PHE A 151 -2.98 24.42 -6.30
CA PHE A 151 -1.92 24.89 -5.39
C PHE A 151 -0.49 24.58 -5.87
N ASN A 152 -0.33 24.04 -7.09
CA ASN A 152 0.96 23.65 -7.67
C ASN A 152 1.76 22.70 -6.75
N LEU A 153 1.13 21.60 -6.31
CA LEU A 153 1.71 20.61 -5.41
C LEU A 153 2.07 19.33 -6.16
N TYR A 154 3.12 18.65 -5.70
CA TYR A 154 3.41 17.30 -6.13
C TYR A 154 2.45 16.31 -5.46
N VAL A 155 2.17 15.18 -6.16
CA VAL A 155 1.41 14.07 -5.61
C VAL A 155 2.25 12.80 -5.68
N ILE A 156 2.54 12.22 -4.50
CA ILE A 156 3.24 10.93 -4.37
C ILE A 156 2.19 9.91 -3.92
N GLU A 157 1.78 9.04 -4.83
CA GLU A 157 0.81 7.98 -4.50
C GLU A 157 1.49 6.85 -3.73
N ASP A 158 1.10 6.64 -2.46
CA ASP A 158 1.47 5.43 -1.73
C ASP A 158 0.53 4.29 -2.15
N ASN A 159 1.00 3.51 -3.12
CA ASN A 159 0.29 2.38 -3.70
C ASN A 159 0.72 1.02 -3.09
N ALA A 160 1.37 1.04 -1.92
CA ALA A 160 1.90 -0.17 -1.29
C ALA A 160 0.84 -1.24 -0.97
N GLN A 161 -0.45 -0.88 -0.96
CA GLN A 161 -1.56 -1.78 -0.67
C GLN A 161 -2.54 -1.93 -1.84
N ALA A 162 -2.34 -1.25 -2.98
CA ALA A 162 -3.33 -1.22 -4.04
C ALA A 162 -2.78 -1.50 -5.46
N ILE A 163 -1.64 -2.18 -5.55
CA ILE A 163 -1.12 -2.58 -6.87
C ILE A 163 -2.17 -3.42 -7.62
N GLY A 164 -2.43 -3.05 -8.88
CA GLY A 164 -3.46 -3.67 -9.71
C GLY A 164 -4.85 -3.02 -9.61
N CYS A 165 -5.10 -2.14 -8.64
CA CYS A 165 -6.33 -1.38 -8.54
C CYS A 165 -6.44 -0.36 -9.68
N ASP A 166 -7.63 -0.25 -10.27
CA ASP A 166 -7.96 0.82 -11.21
C ASP A 166 -8.69 1.96 -10.49
N TYR A 167 -8.30 3.19 -10.80
CA TYR A 167 -9.12 4.37 -10.57
C TYR A 167 -10.00 4.65 -11.80
N ILE A 168 -11.27 4.92 -11.56
CA ILE A 168 -12.27 5.20 -12.61
C ILE A 168 -12.63 6.69 -12.51
N PHE A 169 -12.17 7.48 -13.49
CA PHE A 169 -12.45 8.90 -13.55
C PHE A 169 -13.93 9.18 -13.87
N SER A 170 -14.40 10.37 -13.56
CA SER A 170 -15.79 10.81 -13.82
C SER A 170 -16.19 10.72 -15.30
N ASN A 171 -15.22 10.81 -16.22
CA ASN A 171 -15.40 10.62 -17.66
C ASN A 171 -15.31 9.15 -18.14
N GLY A 172 -15.21 8.18 -17.22
CA GLY A 172 -15.11 6.75 -17.51
C GLY A 172 -13.71 6.24 -17.86
N VAL A 173 -12.71 7.11 -17.95
CA VAL A 173 -11.31 6.67 -18.16
C VAL A 173 -10.83 5.88 -16.95
N ARG A 174 -10.09 4.81 -17.18
CA ARG A 174 -9.48 3.99 -16.13
C ARG A 174 -7.96 4.15 -16.15
N LYS A 175 -7.35 4.27 -14.98
CA LYS A 175 -5.90 4.24 -14.81
C LYS A 175 -5.53 3.41 -13.58
N LYS A 176 -4.41 2.71 -13.64
CA LYS A 176 -3.85 2.03 -12.47
C LYS A 176 -3.48 3.04 -11.40
N THR A 177 -3.84 2.75 -10.13
CA THR A 177 -3.36 3.52 -8.98
C THR A 177 -1.83 3.53 -8.94
N GLY A 178 -1.25 4.65 -8.49
CA GLY A 178 0.19 4.89 -8.54
C GLY A 178 0.68 5.51 -9.86
N THR A 179 -0.19 5.67 -10.90
CA THR A 179 0.20 6.24 -12.21
C THR A 179 -0.50 7.57 -12.52
N ILE A 180 -1.23 8.11 -11.56
CA ILE A 180 -2.06 9.31 -11.73
C ILE A 180 -1.34 10.57 -11.23
N GLY A 181 -0.63 10.44 -10.11
CA GLY A 181 0.17 11.52 -9.52
C GLY A 181 1.51 11.75 -10.21
N THR A 182 2.38 12.51 -9.55
CA THR A 182 3.73 12.80 -10.04
C THR A 182 4.63 11.56 -9.98
N ILE A 183 4.56 10.82 -8.87
CA ILE A 183 5.28 9.58 -8.62
C ILE A 183 4.33 8.61 -7.90
N GLY A 184 4.30 7.36 -8.34
CA GLY A 184 3.73 6.26 -7.56
C GLY A 184 4.81 5.46 -6.87
N THR A 185 4.48 4.91 -5.70
CA THR A 185 5.37 4.04 -4.93
C THR A 185 4.66 2.76 -4.56
N THR A 186 5.36 1.64 -4.52
CA THR A 186 4.78 0.37 -4.06
C THR A 186 5.75 -0.45 -3.23
N SER A 187 5.20 -1.41 -2.51
CA SER A 187 5.93 -2.39 -1.70
C SER A 187 5.66 -3.80 -2.23
N PHE A 188 6.70 -4.60 -2.28
CA PHE A 188 6.62 -6.03 -2.57
C PHE A 188 6.88 -6.89 -1.33
N TYR A 189 6.63 -6.36 -0.13
CA TYR A 189 6.67 -7.15 1.10
C TYR A 189 5.83 -8.43 0.93
N PRO A 190 6.23 -9.60 1.47
CA PRO A 190 5.64 -10.91 1.14
C PRO A 190 4.12 -11.01 1.23
N SER A 191 3.47 -10.27 2.14
CA SER A 191 2.02 -10.28 2.29
C SER A 191 1.27 -9.38 1.29
N LYS A 192 1.97 -8.59 0.48
CA LYS A 192 1.35 -7.70 -0.51
C LYS A 192 0.69 -8.48 -1.65
N ASN A 193 -0.24 -7.84 -2.36
CA ASN A 193 -0.94 -8.46 -3.49
C ASN A 193 0.04 -8.99 -4.55
N LEU A 194 1.11 -8.23 -4.80
CA LEU A 194 2.30 -8.69 -5.52
C LEU A 194 3.45 -8.73 -4.52
N GLY A 195 3.64 -9.84 -3.83
CA GLY A 195 4.66 -9.99 -2.78
C GLY A 195 5.86 -10.81 -3.25
N ALA A 196 7.06 -10.33 -2.97
CA ALA A 196 8.32 -11.06 -3.10
C ALA A 196 8.46 -12.13 -2.00
N TYR A 197 9.58 -12.83 -1.97
CA TYR A 197 9.97 -13.72 -0.86
C TYR A 197 11.09 -13.08 0.00
N GLY A 198 10.96 -11.78 0.20
CA GLY A 198 11.83 -10.90 0.95
C GLY A 198 11.35 -9.46 0.76
N ASP A 199 12.22 -8.49 0.99
CA ASP A 199 11.89 -7.09 0.74
C ASP A 199 11.96 -6.76 -0.75
N GLY A 200 11.18 -5.76 -1.15
CA GLY A 200 11.14 -5.21 -2.48
C GLY A 200 10.20 -4.01 -2.56
N GLY A 201 10.44 -3.16 -3.52
CA GLY A 201 9.61 -2.01 -3.83
C GLY A 201 9.88 -1.46 -5.23
N ALA A 202 9.09 -0.49 -5.64
CA ALA A 202 9.32 0.24 -6.87
C ALA A 202 8.69 1.63 -6.82
N LEU A 203 9.24 2.51 -7.68
CA LEU A 203 8.65 3.81 -8.01
C LEU A 203 8.19 3.78 -9.48
N TYR A 204 7.15 4.55 -9.79
CA TYR A 204 6.69 4.74 -11.17
C TYR A 204 6.56 6.24 -11.48
N THR A 205 6.86 6.61 -12.71
CA THR A 205 6.63 7.98 -13.19
C THR A 205 6.53 7.99 -14.71
N ASN A 206 5.85 9.01 -15.23
CA ASN A 206 5.79 9.27 -16.68
C ASN A 206 6.74 10.39 -17.12
N ASP A 207 7.49 10.98 -16.19
CA ASP A 207 8.47 12.03 -16.44
C ASP A 207 9.86 11.44 -16.70
N ASP A 208 10.45 11.78 -17.86
CA ASP A 208 11.73 11.24 -18.33
C ASP A 208 12.91 11.67 -17.41
N GLN A 209 12.94 12.93 -17.02
CA GLN A 209 14.02 13.47 -16.21
C GLN A 209 13.93 12.95 -14.78
N LEU A 210 12.72 12.90 -14.26
CA LEU A 210 12.48 12.37 -12.92
C LEU A 210 12.83 10.88 -12.84
N ALA A 211 12.50 10.07 -13.85
CA ALA A 211 12.87 8.65 -13.89
C ALA A 211 14.38 8.42 -13.81
N VAL A 212 15.17 9.21 -14.56
CA VAL A 212 16.64 9.17 -14.50
C VAL A 212 17.13 9.51 -13.10
N LYS A 213 16.58 10.58 -12.52
CA LYS A 213 16.96 11.06 -11.19
C LYS A 213 16.65 10.04 -10.09
N LEU A 214 15.42 9.46 -10.10
CA LEU A 214 15.02 8.42 -9.16
C LEU A 214 15.95 7.20 -9.23
N LYS A 215 16.28 6.76 -10.45
CA LYS A 215 17.22 5.64 -10.67
C LYS A 215 18.62 5.95 -10.13
N MET A 216 19.11 7.17 -10.29
CA MET A 216 20.40 7.59 -9.73
C MET A 216 20.35 7.59 -8.20
N ILE A 217 19.30 8.18 -7.59
CA ILE A 217 19.15 8.24 -6.13
C ILE A 217 19.09 6.84 -5.52
N ALA A 218 18.33 5.91 -6.12
CA ALA A 218 18.25 4.51 -5.67
C ALA A 218 19.60 3.78 -5.71
N ASN A 219 20.56 4.27 -6.45
CA ASN A 219 21.88 3.68 -6.62
C ASN A 219 23.02 4.66 -6.28
N HIS A 220 23.05 5.16 -5.04
CA HIS A 220 24.07 6.05 -4.50
C HIS A 220 24.26 7.38 -5.24
N GLY A 221 23.26 7.89 -5.94
CA GLY A 221 23.35 9.11 -6.77
C GLY A 221 24.27 8.98 -7.98
N GLN A 222 24.51 7.73 -8.42
CA GLN A 222 25.51 7.41 -9.44
C GLN A 222 24.96 7.64 -10.85
N SER A 223 25.59 8.55 -11.62
CA SER A 223 25.30 8.77 -13.05
C SER A 223 26.03 7.77 -13.95
N LYS A 224 27.29 7.48 -13.63
CA LYS A 224 28.10 6.40 -14.22
C LYS A 224 29.00 5.79 -13.14
N ARG A 225 29.53 4.62 -13.38
CA ARG A 225 30.35 3.87 -12.40
C ARG A 225 31.41 4.77 -11.74
N TYR A 226 31.34 4.91 -10.40
CA TYR A 226 32.20 5.73 -9.55
C TYR A 226 32.04 7.27 -9.68
N TYR A 227 30.98 7.74 -10.40
CA TYR A 227 30.66 9.16 -10.46
C TYR A 227 29.27 9.39 -9.82
N HIS A 228 29.26 10.12 -8.71
CA HIS A 228 28.09 10.32 -7.84
C HIS A 228 27.70 11.80 -7.89
N ASP A 229 26.70 12.13 -8.73
CA ASP A 229 26.30 13.52 -8.99
C ASP A 229 25.24 14.01 -8.00
N LEU A 230 24.57 13.08 -7.31
CA LEU A 230 23.53 13.36 -6.32
C LEU A 230 23.81 12.58 -5.02
N VAL A 231 23.24 13.08 -3.91
CA VAL A 231 23.14 12.25 -2.71
C VAL A 231 22.08 11.19 -2.97
N GLY A 232 22.42 9.93 -2.74
CA GLY A 232 21.54 8.81 -2.93
C GLY A 232 21.63 7.80 -1.80
N CYS A 233 20.94 6.67 -1.97
CA CYS A 233 20.94 5.53 -1.05
C CYS A 233 21.29 4.23 -1.78
N ASN A 234 21.56 3.19 -1.02
CA ASN A 234 21.69 1.82 -1.52
C ASN A 234 20.34 1.14 -1.48
N SER A 235 19.51 1.36 -2.50
CA SER A 235 18.17 0.81 -2.55
C SER A 235 17.91 0.19 -3.91
N ARG A 236 18.11 -1.12 -3.99
CA ARG A 236 18.01 -1.92 -5.22
C ARG A 236 17.14 -3.15 -4.94
N LEU A 237 16.41 -3.59 -5.95
CA LEU A 237 15.72 -4.88 -5.92
C LEU A 237 16.72 -5.97 -6.29
N ASP A 238 16.84 -6.99 -5.44
CA ASP A 238 17.68 -8.15 -5.71
C ASP A 238 17.14 -8.97 -6.89
N SER A 239 18.03 -9.53 -7.71
CA SER A 239 17.63 -10.29 -8.89
C SER A 239 16.78 -11.52 -8.55
N ILE A 240 17.01 -12.17 -7.42
CA ILE A 240 16.18 -13.28 -6.96
C ILE A 240 14.73 -12.80 -6.71
N GLN A 241 14.56 -11.68 -6.02
CA GLN A 241 13.24 -11.12 -5.77
C GLN A 241 12.56 -10.65 -7.06
N ALA A 242 13.32 -10.07 -7.99
CA ALA A 242 12.81 -9.67 -9.29
C ALA A 242 12.33 -10.88 -10.12
N ALA A 243 13.04 -12.01 -10.08
CA ALA A 243 12.64 -13.24 -10.75
C ALA A 243 11.32 -13.79 -10.20
N ILE A 244 11.18 -13.84 -8.86
CA ILE A 244 9.95 -14.26 -8.19
C ILE A 244 8.79 -13.34 -8.56
N LEU A 245 9.00 -12.03 -8.50
CA LEU A 245 7.98 -11.03 -8.81
C LEU A 245 7.54 -11.08 -10.28
N ASN A 246 8.47 -11.35 -11.18
CA ASN A 246 8.18 -11.46 -12.61
C ASN A 246 7.25 -12.64 -12.92
N GLU A 247 7.44 -13.77 -12.24
CA GLU A 247 6.51 -14.90 -12.35
C GLU A 247 5.15 -14.57 -11.72
N LYS A 248 5.13 -14.02 -10.50
CA LYS A 248 3.89 -13.67 -9.79
C LYS A 248 3.09 -12.56 -10.47
N LEU A 249 3.74 -11.66 -11.19
CA LEU A 249 3.07 -10.59 -11.95
C LEU A 249 2.10 -11.14 -13.01
N LYS A 250 2.39 -12.30 -13.60
CA LYS A 250 1.53 -12.97 -14.57
C LYS A 250 0.17 -13.36 -13.99
N HIS A 251 0.09 -13.51 -12.66
CA HIS A 251 -1.10 -13.95 -11.91
C HIS A 251 -1.77 -12.82 -11.12
N LEU A 252 -1.30 -11.57 -11.22
CA LEU A 252 -1.76 -10.49 -10.31
C LEU A 252 -3.25 -10.20 -10.43
N ASP A 253 -3.82 -10.24 -11.66
CA ASP A 253 -5.26 -10.04 -11.87
C ASP A 253 -6.09 -11.21 -11.33
N GLU A 254 -5.59 -12.44 -11.46
CA GLU A 254 -6.20 -13.64 -10.87
C GLU A 254 -6.19 -13.55 -9.34
N TYR A 255 -5.11 -13.05 -8.74
CA TYR A 255 -5.03 -12.83 -7.31
C TYR A 255 -6.02 -11.76 -6.84
N ALA A 256 -6.17 -10.67 -7.57
CA ALA A 256 -7.15 -9.64 -7.27
C ALA A 256 -8.58 -10.19 -7.32
N GLU A 257 -8.89 -10.99 -8.35
CA GLU A 257 -10.21 -11.61 -8.48
C GLU A 257 -10.49 -12.62 -7.37
N ALA A 258 -9.51 -13.43 -6.97
CA ALA A 258 -9.65 -14.35 -5.85
C ALA A 258 -9.95 -13.60 -4.53
N ARG A 259 -9.28 -12.47 -4.29
CA ARG A 259 -9.54 -11.61 -3.12
C ARG A 259 -10.94 -10.97 -3.18
N ARG A 260 -11.41 -10.53 -4.36
CA ARG A 260 -12.78 -10.02 -4.54
C ARG A 260 -13.83 -11.09 -4.24
N ARG A 261 -13.60 -12.36 -4.64
CA ARG A 261 -14.50 -13.48 -4.28
C ARG A 261 -14.55 -13.69 -2.77
N VAL A 262 -13.41 -13.68 -2.08
CA VAL A 262 -13.36 -13.77 -0.61
C VAL A 262 -14.11 -12.60 0.03
N ALA A 263 -13.89 -11.37 -0.45
CA ALA A 263 -14.59 -10.20 0.05
C ALA A 263 -16.12 -10.30 -0.14
N GLY A 264 -16.56 -10.74 -1.32
CA GLY A 264 -17.99 -10.97 -1.60
C GLY A 264 -18.61 -12.02 -0.68
N PHE A 265 -17.86 -13.06 -0.32
CA PHE A 265 -18.34 -14.05 0.67
C PHE A 265 -18.56 -13.40 2.04
N TYR A 266 -17.59 -12.63 2.53
CA TYR A 266 -17.73 -11.94 3.82
C TYR A 266 -18.84 -10.88 3.80
N ASP A 267 -18.97 -10.11 2.71
CA ASP A 267 -20.04 -9.13 2.56
C ASP A 267 -21.42 -9.80 2.72
N ASN A 268 -21.62 -10.95 2.07
CA ASN A 268 -22.85 -11.73 2.19
C ASN A 268 -23.05 -12.30 3.59
N ALA A 269 -21.99 -12.84 4.21
CA ALA A 269 -22.06 -13.44 5.53
C ALA A 269 -22.43 -12.41 6.62
N PHE A 270 -22.04 -11.14 6.45
CA PHE A 270 -22.28 -10.09 7.43
C PHE A 270 -23.43 -9.14 7.05
N ALA A 271 -24.13 -9.36 5.93
CA ALA A 271 -25.13 -8.44 5.39
C ALA A 271 -26.25 -8.07 6.39
N ASP A 272 -26.69 -9.04 7.20
CA ASP A 272 -27.78 -8.85 8.16
C ASP A 272 -27.30 -8.43 9.56
N CYS A 273 -25.99 -8.19 9.75
CA CYS A 273 -25.41 -7.84 11.05
C CYS A 273 -25.17 -6.34 11.17
N ALA A 274 -26.11 -5.61 11.78
CA ALA A 274 -26.00 -4.16 11.97
C ALA A 274 -24.76 -3.70 12.79
N LYS A 275 -24.15 -4.62 13.56
CA LYS A 275 -22.94 -4.32 14.36
C LYS A 275 -21.64 -4.42 13.56
N ILE A 276 -21.67 -4.86 12.29
CA ILE A 276 -20.53 -4.99 11.42
C ILE A 276 -20.76 -4.15 10.17
N LYS A 277 -19.91 -3.16 9.93
CA LYS A 277 -19.87 -2.46 8.65
C LYS A 277 -18.74 -3.07 7.79
N THR A 278 -19.12 -3.67 6.69
CA THR A 278 -18.21 -4.22 5.69
C THR A 278 -17.49 -3.11 4.92
N PRO A 279 -16.34 -3.40 4.26
CA PRO A 279 -15.60 -2.40 3.51
C PRO A 279 -16.45 -1.71 2.45
N PHE A 280 -16.52 -0.38 2.50
CA PHE A 280 -17.18 0.41 1.48
C PHE A 280 -16.42 0.28 0.15
N ARG A 281 -17.17 0.16 -0.95
CA ARG A 281 -16.60 0.10 -2.31
C ARG A 281 -16.93 1.40 -3.03
N ALA A 282 -15.94 2.28 -3.11
CA ALA A 282 -16.09 3.53 -3.84
C ALA A 282 -16.29 3.26 -5.34
N SER A 283 -17.24 3.95 -5.98
CA SER A 283 -17.58 3.74 -7.39
C SER A 283 -16.43 4.09 -8.35
N TYR A 284 -15.49 4.89 -7.88
CA TYR A 284 -14.29 5.27 -8.63
C TYR A 284 -13.11 4.31 -8.44
N SER A 285 -13.27 3.19 -7.70
CA SER A 285 -12.17 2.29 -7.36
C SER A 285 -12.52 0.83 -7.61
N ASP A 286 -11.68 0.13 -8.37
CA ASP A 286 -11.74 -1.31 -8.52
C ASP A 286 -10.95 -1.99 -7.40
N HIS A 287 -11.53 -2.05 -6.20
CA HIS A 287 -10.89 -2.49 -4.95
C HIS A 287 -10.22 -3.87 -5.07
N VAL A 288 -8.93 -3.98 -4.71
CA VAL A 288 -8.14 -5.22 -4.82
C VAL A 288 -7.96 -5.96 -3.49
N PHE A 289 -8.57 -5.47 -2.41
CA PHE A 289 -8.64 -6.11 -1.09
C PHE A 289 -7.29 -6.66 -0.60
N HIS A 290 -6.31 -5.75 -0.42
CA HIS A 290 -5.11 -6.12 0.34
C HIS A 290 -5.48 -6.56 1.76
N GLN A 291 -6.44 -5.87 2.38
CA GLN A 291 -7.07 -6.26 3.64
C GLN A 291 -8.60 -6.27 3.48
N TYR A 292 -9.27 -7.10 4.28
CA TYR A 292 -10.69 -7.02 4.51
C TYR A 292 -10.91 -6.50 5.93
N THR A 293 -11.14 -5.20 6.03
CA THR A 293 -11.21 -4.48 7.32
C THR A 293 -12.63 -4.03 7.57
N VAL A 294 -13.25 -4.54 8.63
CA VAL A 294 -14.59 -4.16 9.07
C VAL A 294 -14.54 -3.12 10.18
N ILE A 295 -15.61 -2.32 10.30
CA ILE A 295 -15.84 -1.43 11.43
C ILE A 295 -16.88 -2.08 12.35
N LEU A 296 -16.59 -2.10 13.65
CA LEU A 296 -17.47 -2.66 14.67
C LEU A 296 -18.27 -1.56 15.37
N GLU A 297 -19.59 -1.75 15.47
CA GLU A 297 -20.50 -0.84 16.16
C GLU A 297 -21.03 -1.50 17.43
N GLY A 298 -20.78 -0.86 18.58
CA GLY A 298 -21.23 -1.38 19.89
C GLY A 298 -20.59 -2.70 20.31
N VAL A 299 -19.49 -3.11 19.69
CA VAL A 299 -18.75 -4.33 19.99
C VAL A 299 -17.36 -3.97 20.51
N ASN A 300 -16.90 -4.62 21.56
CA ASN A 300 -15.51 -4.48 22.01
C ASN A 300 -14.57 -5.21 21.04
N ARG A 301 -13.86 -4.43 20.22
CA ARG A 301 -12.92 -4.93 19.21
C ARG A 301 -11.82 -5.80 19.79
N ASP A 302 -11.24 -5.42 20.93
CA ASP A 302 -10.09 -6.12 21.52
C ASP A 302 -10.52 -7.46 22.14
N GLU A 303 -11.74 -7.53 22.67
CA GLU A 303 -12.33 -8.81 23.13
C GLU A 303 -12.66 -9.72 21.94
N LEU A 304 -13.19 -9.20 20.83
CA LEU A 304 -13.38 -9.98 19.61
C LEU A 304 -12.04 -10.51 19.09
N HIS A 305 -11.02 -9.67 19.03
CA HIS A 305 -9.68 -10.08 18.60
C HIS A 305 -9.13 -11.24 19.44
N LYS A 306 -9.25 -11.13 20.77
CA LYS A 306 -8.86 -12.20 21.70
C LYS A 306 -9.68 -13.48 21.49
N PHE A 307 -11.00 -13.36 21.40
CA PHE A 307 -11.88 -14.51 21.16
C PHE A 307 -11.52 -15.24 19.84
N LEU A 308 -11.31 -14.50 18.76
CA LEU A 308 -10.92 -15.09 17.47
C LEU A 308 -9.59 -15.85 17.58
N ALA A 309 -8.61 -15.31 18.31
CA ALA A 309 -7.35 -16.00 18.55
C ALA A 309 -7.53 -17.32 19.31
N GLU A 310 -8.40 -17.36 20.33
CA GLU A 310 -8.77 -18.57 21.07
C GLU A 310 -9.44 -19.60 20.17
N GLN A 311 -10.20 -19.16 19.15
CA GLN A 311 -10.82 -20.00 18.13
C GLN A 311 -9.87 -20.34 16.96
N LYS A 312 -8.56 -20.01 17.05
CA LYS A 312 -7.56 -20.22 16.00
C LYS A 312 -7.88 -19.50 14.68
N VAL A 313 -8.61 -18.39 14.78
CA VAL A 313 -8.87 -17.46 13.69
C VAL A 313 -7.97 -16.25 13.88
N PRO A 314 -6.89 -16.08 13.10
CA PRO A 314 -6.05 -14.90 13.19
C PRO A 314 -6.83 -13.66 12.73
N SER A 315 -6.59 -12.55 13.37
CA SER A 315 -7.09 -11.23 12.96
C SER A 315 -6.05 -10.17 13.28
N MET A 316 -6.18 -8.99 12.69
CA MET A 316 -5.21 -7.92 12.89
C MET A 316 -5.91 -6.57 13.04
N ILE A 317 -5.27 -5.66 13.76
CA ILE A 317 -5.75 -4.30 13.94
C ILE A 317 -4.81 -3.36 13.19
N TYR A 318 -5.29 -2.85 12.06
CA TYR A 318 -4.57 -1.88 11.23
C TYR A 318 -5.34 -0.55 11.21
N TYR A 319 -5.00 0.46 12.04
CA TYR A 319 -3.84 0.54 12.93
C TYR A 319 -4.32 0.91 14.34
N PRO A 320 -3.70 0.38 15.42
CA PRO A 320 -4.19 0.62 16.80
C PRO A 320 -3.85 2.02 17.34
N VAL A 321 -2.85 2.67 16.75
CA VAL A 321 -2.42 4.02 17.12
C VAL A 321 -2.25 4.82 15.83
N PRO A 322 -2.94 5.97 15.69
CA PRO A 322 -2.82 6.80 14.49
C PRO A 322 -1.45 7.49 14.43
N ALA A 323 -1.02 7.86 13.21
CA ALA A 323 0.32 8.42 13.02
C ALA A 323 0.56 9.67 13.87
N HIS A 324 -0.40 10.59 13.94
CA HIS A 324 -0.27 11.83 14.72
C HIS A 324 -0.06 11.63 16.22
N GLN A 325 -0.44 10.48 16.77
CA GLN A 325 -0.24 10.12 18.19
C GLN A 325 1.03 9.31 18.45
N GLN A 326 1.78 8.94 17.40
CA GLN A 326 3.03 8.20 17.56
C GLN A 326 4.09 9.08 18.23
N LYS A 327 4.80 8.52 19.22
CA LYS A 327 5.82 9.25 20.01
C LYS A 327 6.89 9.92 19.17
N MET A 328 7.24 9.33 18.02
CA MET A 328 8.24 9.86 17.12
C MET A 328 7.87 11.23 16.52
N PHE A 329 6.59 11.60 16.52
CA PHE A 329 6.11 12.89 16.02
C PHE A 329 5.86 13.94 17.10
N ALA A 330 6.23 13.67 18.36
CA ALA A 330 6.00 14.59 19.47
C ALA A 330 6.62 16.00 19.23
N GLN A 331 7.77 16.06 18.54
CA GLN A 331 8.43 17.33 18.16
C GLN A 331 7.58 18.24 17.25
N TYR A 332 6.60 17.70 16.54
CA TYR A 332 5.70 18.46 15.65
C TYR A 332 4.41 18.87 16.37
N ASN A 333 4.28 18.62 17.69
CA ASN A 333 3.05 18.79 18.48
C ASN A 333 1.83 18.08 17.89
N SER A 334 2.05 17.03 17.11
CA SER A 334 1.01 16.31 16.36
C SER A 334 -0.04 15.66 17.25
N SER A 335 0.32 15.23 18.46
CA SER A 335 -0.60 14.64 19.43
C SER A 335 -1.71 15.58 19.93
N ARG A 336 -1.59 16.89 19.65
CA ARG A 336 -2.62 17.90 19.98
C ARG A 336 -3.63 18.11 18.86
N LEU A 337 -3.41 17.49 17.69
CA LEU A 337 -4.35 17.57 16.58
C LEU A 337 -5.65 16.86 16.96
N HIS A 338 -6.76 17.49 16.63
CA HIS A 338 -8.09 16.92 16.80
C HIS A 338 -8.48 16.18 15.54
N MET A 339 -8.49 14.84 15.59
CA MET A 339 -8.78 13.96 14.46
C MET A 339 -9.86 12.93 14.81
N PRO A 340 -11.10 13.38 14.98
CA PRO A 340 -12.18 12.54 15.53
C PRO A 340 -12.51 11.33 14.67
N VAL A 341 -12.42 11.42 13.34
CA VAL A 341 -12.66 10.28 12.44
C VAL A 341 -11.56 9.25 12.57
N THR A 342 -10.31 9.69 12.50
CA THR A 342 -9.14 8.81 12.68
C THR A 342 -9.15 8.13 14.04
N ASP A 343 -9.41 8.87 15.13
CA ASP A 343 -9.46 8.32 16.48
C ASP A 343 -10.64 7.33 16.65
N TRP A 344 -11.77 7.62 16.03
CA TRP A 344 -12.94 6.73 16.03
C TRP A 344 -12.64 5.41 15.30
N LEU A 345 -11.96 5.46 14.14
CA LEU A 345 -11.57 4.29 13.36
C LEU A 345 -10.58 3.40 14.11
N THR A 346 -9.53 3.97 14.71
CA THR A 346 -8.49 3.21 15.42
C THR A 346 -9.05 2.35 16.57
N GLN A 347 -10.20 2.70 17.10
CA GLN A 347 -10.86 1.96 18.18
C GLN A 347 -11.79 0.85 17.67
N ARG A 348 -12.18 0.86 16.38
CA ARG A 348 -13.29 0.03 15.85
C ARG A 348 -12.90 -0.91 14.72
N VAL A 349 -11.79 -0.69 14.06
CA VAL A 349 -11.41 -1.52 12.92
C VAL A 349 -10.77 -2.84 13.34
N ILE A 350 -11.11 -3.90 12.62
CA ILE A 350 -10.43 -5.20 12.70
C ILE A 350 -10.39 -5.82 11.30
N SER A 351 -9.25 -6.41 10.94
CA SER A 351 -9.04 -7.06 9.66
C SER A 351 -9.12 -8.57 9.81
N LEU A 352 -9.91 -9.20 8.97
CA LEU A 352 -10.07 -10.65 8.89
C LEU A 352 -9.08 -11.25 7.89
N PRO A 353 -8.83 -12.58 7.94
CA PRO A 353 -7.98 -13.26 6.97
C PRO A 353 -8.38 -12.93 5.53
N MET A 354 -7.40 -12.51 4.71
CA MET A 354 -7.64 -12.10 3.33
C MET A 354 -6.47 -12.52 2.44
N HIS A 355 -6.67 -13.61 1.68
CA HIS A 355 -5.69 -14.10 0.73
C HIS A 355 -6.34 -14.96 -0.36
N THR A 356 -5.59 -15.29 -1.39
CA THR A 356 -6.05 -16.01 -2.59
C THR A 356 -6.44 -17.47 -2.33
N GLU A 357 -5.99 -18.05 -1.21
CA GLU A 357 -6.05 -19.48 -0.91
C GLU A 357 -7.13 -19.87 0.11
N LEU A 358 -7.98 -18.92 0.54
CA LEU A 358 -9.10 -19.22 1.43
C LEU A 358 -10.13 -20.08 0.71
N ASP A 359 -10.46 -21.23 1.32
CA ASP A 359 -11.53 -22.10 0.86
C ASP A 359 -12.86 -21.84 1.60
N GLU A 360 -13.94 -22.41 1.09
CA GLU A 360 -15.28 -22.18 1.61
C GLU A 360 -15.44 -22.68 3.06
N GLU A 361 -14.78 -23.76 3.43
CA GLU A 361 -14.81 -24.28 4.80
C GLU A 361 -14.18 -23.28 5.79
N GLN A 362 -13.02 -22.70 5.42
CA GLN A 362 -12.35 -21.67 6.21
C GLN A 362 -13.19 -20.40 6.31
N LEU A 363 -13.77 -19.94 5.19
CA LEU A 363 -14.59 -18.74 5.14
C LEU A 363 -15.84 -18.87 6.00
N ASN A 364 -16.54 -20.03 5.93
CA ASN A 364 -17.69 -20.33 6.78
C ASN A 364 -17.30 -20.35 8.27
N TYR A 365 -16.15 -20.94 8.60
CA TYR A 365 -15.70 -21.00 9.98
C TYR A 365 -15.36 -19.60 10.53
N ILE A 366 -14.60 -18.81 9.77
CA ILE A 366 -14.22 -17.43 10.17
C ILE A 366 -15.47 -16.58 10.40
N SER A 367 -16.38 -16.54 9.43
CA SER A 367 -17.60 -15.72 9.52
C SER A 367 -18.52 -16.17 10.65
N SER A 368 -18.69 -17.49 10.86
CA SER A 368 -19.47 -18.02 11.96
C SER A 368 -18.92 -17.62 13.33
N LYS A 369 -17.59 -17.63 13.51
CA LYS A 369 -16.96 -17.22 14.78
C LYS A 369 -17.06 -15.72 15.03
N VAL A 370 -16.95 -14.90 14.00
CA VAL A 370 -17.22 -13.46 14.12
C VAL A 370 -18.65 -13.21 14.55
N LEU A 371 -19.63 -13.81 13.87
CA LEU A 371 -21.08 -13.66 14.20
C LEU A 371 -21.41 -14.25 15.56
N GLU A 372 -20.83 -15.37 15.97
CA GLU A 372 -21.00 -15.95 17.31
C GLU A 372 -20.66 -14.94 18.41
N PHE A 373 -19.54 -14.23 18.28
CA PHE A 373 -19.14 -13.23 19.27
C PHE A 373 -20.01 -11.98 19.23
N VAL A 374 -20.25 -11.45 18.04
CA VAL A 374 -20.96 -10.17 17.86
C VAL A 374 -22.43 -10.25 18.29
N ASN A 375 -23.05 -11.45 18.25
CA ASN A 375 -24.45 -11.68 18.62
C ASN A 375 -24.64 -12.06 20.11
N ARG A 376 -23.54 -12.14 20.89
CA ARG A 376 -23.62 -12.29 22.34
C ARG A 376 -24.13 -10.97 22.98
#